data_9bbd0f69a1f168bff63bfc2483dc7560
#
_entry.id   9bbd0f69a1f168bff63bfc2483dc7560
#
_cell.length_a   1.000
_cell.length_b   1.000
_cell.length_c   1.000
_cell.angle_alpha   90.00
_cell.angle_beta   90.00
_cell.angle_gamma   90.00
#
_symmetry.space_group_name_H-M   'P 1'
#
loop_
_entity.id
_entity.type
_entity.pdbx_description
1 polymer ?
#
loop_
_entity_poly.entity_id
_entity_poly.type
_entity_poly.pdbx_seq_one_letter_code
_entity_poly.pdbx_strand_id
1 'polypeptide(L)'
;MELTVFAKKRTTKEGKLFYTYLTQLTRIEDGEPVTVQAKFPEGLAPKADDCPLNIIVDKEKANLAIKEIETENGEITSRTLWIKEYTISEIPYEDTSLDDYE
;
A
#
# COMPACT_ATOMS: atom_id res chain seq x y z
N MET A 1 -10.75 5.24 6.12
CA MET A 1 -9.82 4.24 6.65
C MET A 1 -8.40 4.79 6.59
N GLU A 2 -7.63 4.39 7.55
CA GLU A 2 -6.23 4.81 7.60
C GLU A 2 -5.35 3.69 7.10
N LEU A 3 -4.37 4.06 6.28
CA LEU A 3 -3.44 3.09 5.71
C LEU A 3 -2.02 3.62 5.83
N THR A 4 -1.08 2.70 5.99
CA THR A 4 0.34 3.06 5.92
C THR A 4 0.87 2.52 4.60
N VAL A 5 1.41 3.41 3.79
CA VAL A 5 1.91 3.06 2.47
C VAL A 5 3.43 2.94 2.53
N PHE A 6 3.92 1.84 2.01
CA PHE A 6 5.36 1.58 1.94
C PHE A 6 5.78 1.59 0.47
N ALA A 7 6.97 2.07 0.20
CA ALA A 7 7.53 2.05 -1.14
C ALA A 7 8.59 0.96 -1.21
N LYS A 8 8.49 0.11 -2.21
CA LYS A 8 9.46 -0.95 -2.43
C LYS A 8 10.19 -0.69 -3.73
N LYS A 9 11.52 -0.65 -3.64
CA LYS A 9 12.35 -0.40 -4.82
C LYS A 9 12.38 -1.63 -5.70
N ARG A 10 12.19 -1.43 -6.98
CA ARG A 10 12.24 -2.49 -7.97
C ARG A 10 13.13 -2.08 -9.11
N THR A 11 13.64 -3.07 -9.85
CA THR A 11 14.47 -2.82 -11.01
C THR A 11 13.93 -3.63 -12.18
N THR A 12 13.80 -3.01 -13.33
CA THR A 12 13.38 -3.72 -14.53
C THR A 12 14.54 -4.51 -15.09
N LYS A 13 14.27 -5.35 -16.07
CA LYS A 13 15.32 -6.12 -16.73
C LYS A 13 16.34 -5.21 -17.42
N GLU A 14 15.90 -4.02 -17.78
CA GLU A 14 16.75 -3.05 -18.44
C GLU A 14 17.55 -2.19 -17.48
N GLY A 15 17.39 -2.43 -16.19
CA GLY A 15 18.12 -1.67 -15.20
C GLY A 15 17.47 -0.40 -14.72
N LYS A 16 16.24 -0.12 -15.17
CA LYS A 16 15.54 1.07 -14.72
C LYS A 16 14.96 0.86 -13.34
N LEU A 17 15.07 1.86 -12.49
CA LEU A 17 14.52 1.81 -11.16
C LEU A 17 13.09 2.31 -11.15
N PHE A 18 12.25 1.65 -10.37
CA PHE A 18 10.90 2.14 -10.13
C PHE A 18 10.47 1.68 -8.75
N TYR A 19 9.37 2.23 -8.27
CA TYR A 19 8.87 1.88 -6.94
C TYR A 19 7.48 1.32 -7.02
N THR A 20 7.24 0.30 -6.21
CA THR A 20 5.91 -0.28 -6.05
C THR A 20 5.43 0.12 -4.67
N TYR A 21 4.19 0.56 -4.57
CA TYR A 21 3.62 0.96 -3.29
C TYR A 21 2.78 -0.17 -2.74
N LEU A 22 2.94 -0.41 -1.44
CA LEU A 22 2.27 -1.50 -0.77
C LEU A 22 1.61 -0.98 0.50
N THR A 23 0.51 -1.61 0.87
CA THR A 23 -0.12 -1.32 2.14
C THR A 23 -0.67 -2.62 2.70
N GLN A 24 -1.15 -2.59 3.94
CA GLN A 24 -1.71 -3.77 4.56
C GLN A 24 -3.16 -3.53 4.90
N LEU A 25 -3.97 -4.54 4.63
CA LEU A 25 -5.39 -4.51 4.99
C LEU A 25 -5.65 -5.68 5.93
N THR A 26 -6.63 -5.51 6.81
CA THR A 26 -7.00 -6.57 7.72
C THR A 26 -8.09 -7.41 7.07
N ARG A 27 -7.84 -8.71 7.01
CA ARG A 27 -8.81 -9.63 6.42
C ARG A 27 -9.95 -9.83 7.41
N ILE A 28 -11.17 -9.72 6.91
CA ILE A 28 -12.36 -9.79 7.76
C ILE A 28 -12.53 -11.17 8.36
N GLU A 29 -12.22 -12.20 7.61
CA GLU A 29 -12.46 -13.58 8.04
C GLU A 29 -11.71 -13.97 9.30
N ASP A 30 -10.47 -13.58 9.41
CA ASP A 30 -9.64 -14.03 10.52
C ASP A 30 -8.82 -12.93 11.17
N GLY A 31 -9.00 -11.70 10.73
CA GLY A 31 -8.26 -10.58 11.32
C GLY A 31 -6.80 -10.52 10.95
N GLU A 32 -6.35 -11.36 10.03
CA GLU A 32 -4.94 -11.38 9.66
C GLU A 32 -4.61 -10.26 8.70
N PRO A 33 -3.41 -9.66 8.81
CA PRO A 33 -3.02 -8.64 7.87
C PRO A 33 -2.67 -9.24 6.51
N VAL A 34 -3.05 -8.56 5.46
CA VAL A 34 -2.74 -8.98 4.10
C VAL A 34 -2.09 -7.83 3.39
N THR A 35 -0.92 -8.07 2.80
CA THR A 35 -0.22 -7.05 2.03
C THR A 35 -0.83 -6.98 0.64
N VAL A 36 -1.19 -5.79 0.23
CA VAL A 36 -1.76 -5.56 -1.10
C VAL A 36 -0.97 -4.46 -1.77
N GLN A 37 -0.97 -4.48 -3.10
CA GLN A 37 -0.35 -3.41 -3.86
C GLN A 37 -1.30 -2.22 -3.88
N ALA A 38 -0.77 -1.02 -3.62
CA ALA A 38 -1.56 0.19 -3.69
C ALA A 38 -1.23 0.91 -4.99
N LYS A 39 -2.26 1.29 -5.73
CA LYS A 39 -2.09 2.02 -6.98
C LYS A 39 -2.81 3.36 -6.89
N PHE A 40 -2.16 4.39 -7.41
CA PHE A 40 -2.65 5.75 -7.33
C PHE A 40 -2.82 6.32 -8.73
N PRO A 41 -3.72 7.29 -8.90
CA PRO A 41 -3.82 7.99 -10.18
C PRO A 41 -2.53 8.74 -10.48
N GLU A 42 -2.31 9.02 -11.74
CA GLU A 42 -1.14 9.76 -12.15
C GLU A 42 -1.11 11.11 -11.45
N GLY A 43 0.03 11.46 -10.90
CA GLY A 43 0.19 12.73 -10.20
C GLY A 43 -0.20 12.69 -8.73
N LEU A 44 -0.83 11.60 -8.26
CA LEU A 44 -1.21 11.49 -6.86
C LEU A 44 -0.38 10.50 -6.07
N ALA A 45 0.49 9.76 -6.72
CA ALA A 45 1.32 8.79 -5.99
C ALA A 45 2.27 9.52 -5.06
N PRO A 46 2.44 9.03 -3.83
CA PRO A 46 3.39 9.65 -2.91
C PRO A 46 4.81 9.40 -3.40
N LYS A 47 5.73 10.22 -2.92
CA LYS A 47 7.13 10.03 -3.25
C LYS A 47 7.69 8.90 -2.40
N ALA A 48 8.58 8.12 -2.99
CA ALA A 48 9.19 7.02 -2.26
C ALA A 48 9.93 7.51 -1.01
N ASP A 49 10.53 8.69 -1.10
CA ASP A 49 11.25 9.25 0.04
C ASP A 49 10.34 9.63 1.20
N ASP A 50 9.07 9.83 0.93
CA ASP A 50 8.11 10.17 1.97
C ASP A 50 7.51 8.93 2.64
N CYS A 51 7.81 7.75 2.13
CA CYS A 51 7.29 6.51 2.70
C CYS A 51 8.24 5.97 3.76
N PRO A 52 7.71 5.32 4.77
CA PRO A 52 6.30 4.99 5.00
C PRO A 52 5.48 6.23 5.26
N LEU A 53 4.29 6.26 4.71
CA LEU A 53 3.43 7.42 4.80
C LEU A 53 2.03 6.99 5.24
N ASN A 54 1.49 7.67 6.23
CA ASN A 54 0.13 7.41 6.67
C ASN A 54 -0.83 8.25 5.85
N ILE A 55 -1.85 7.60 5.31
CA ILE A 55 -2.86 8.31 4.53
C ILE A 55 -4.24 7.93 5.02
N ILE A 56 -5.20 8.78 4.73
CA ILE A 56 -6.60 8.55 5.05
C ILE A 56 -7.35 8.47 3.73
N VAL A 57 -8.08 7.38 3.53
CA VAL A 57 -8.82 7.13 2.31
C VAL A 57 -10.25 6.81 2.65
N ASP A 58 -11.19 7.47 1.98
CA ASP A 58 -12.59 7.13 2.12
C ASP A 58 -12.86 5.84 1.37
N LYS A 59 -13.72 5.00 1.92
CA LYS A 59 -14.02 3.73 1.29
C LYS A 59 -14.55 3.90 -0.13
N GLU A 60 -15.23 5.00 -0.38
CA GLU A 60 -15.76 5.28 -1.69
C GLU A 60 -14.70 5.66 -2.70
N LYS A 61 -13.52 6.00 -2.22
CA LYS A 61 -12.42 6.43 -3.07
C LYS A 61 -11.36 5.35 -3.22
N ALA A 62 -11.67 4.15 -2.81
CA ALA A 62 -10.75 3.02 -2.94
C ALA A 62 -11.51 1.80 -3.41
N ASN A 63 -10.85 0.97 -4.19
CA ASN A 63 -11.45 -0.24 -4.73
C ASN A 63 -10.42 -1.36 -4.70
N LEU A 64 -10.80 -2.46 -4.07
CA LEU A 64 -9.91 -3.61 -3.97
C LEU A 64 -10.23 -4.58 -5.11
N ALA A 65 -9.24 -4.83 -5.94
CA ALA A 65 -9.36 -5.79 -7.03
C ALA A 65 -8.56 -7.03 -6.68
N ILE A 66 -9.22 -8.18 -6.75
CA ILE A 66 -8.58 -9.47 -6.49
C ILE A 66 -8.58 -10.25 -7.79
N LYS A 67 -7.42 -10.73 -8.19
CA LYS A 67 -7.26 -11.43 -9.45
C LYS A 67 -6.47 -12.70 -9.19
N GLU A 68 -6.95 -13.81 -9.75
CA GLU A 68 -6.24 -15.07 -9.68
C GLU A 68 -5.50 -15.28 -10.98
N ILE A 69 -4.22 -15.57 -10.89
CA ILE A 69 -3.36 -15.75 -12.05
C ILE A 69 -2.78 -17.15 -12.00
N GLU A 70 -2.92 -17.89 -13.09
CA GLU A 70 -2.30 -19.20 -13.19
C GLU A 70 -0.87 -19.03 -13.66
N THR A 71 0.05 -19.70 -13.00
CA THR A 71 1.45 -19.70 -13.40
C THR A 71 1.93 -21.12 -13.45
N GLU A 72 3.14 -21.32 -13.93
CA GLU A 72 3.75 -22.64 -13.97
C GLU A 72 3.87 -23.27 -12.60
N ASN A 73 3.96 -22.45 -11.58
CA ASN A 73 4.11 -22.92 -10.21
C ASN A 73 2.81 -23.00 -9.45
N GLY A 74 1.67 -22.82 -10.12
CA GLY A 74 0.38 -22.86 -9.49
C GLY A 74 -0.36 -21.52 -9.60
N GLU A 75 -1.41 -21.38 -8.82
CA GLU A 75 -2.20 -20.17 -8.86
C GLU A 75 -1.67 -19.16 -7.86
N ILE A 76 -1.64 -17.91 -8.29
CA ILE A 76 -1.24 -16.79 -7.45
C ILE A 76 -2.42 -15.84 -7.36
N THR A 77 -2.73 -15.40 -6.14
CA THR A 77 -3.77 -14.40 -5.95
C THR A 77 -3.12 -13.03 -5.85
N SER A 78 -3.50 -12.16 -6.75
CA SER A 78 -2.99 -10.79 -6.77
C SER A 78 -4.06 -9.87 -6.19
N ARG A 79 -3.69 -9.03 -5.23
CA ARG A 79 -4.60 -8.07 -4.62
C ARG A 79 -4.06 -6.69 -4.83
N THR A 80 -4.89 -5.83 -5.42
CA THR A 80 -4.51 -4.45 -5.71
C THR A 80 -5.58 -3.52 -5.18
N LEU A 81 -5.15 -2.55 -4.40
CA LEU A 81 -6.05 -1.53 -3.90
C LEU A 81 -5.88 -0.29 -4.76
N TRP A 82 -6.92 0.06 -5.51
CA TRP A 82 -6.92 1.25 -6.34
C TRP A 82 -7.41 2.42 -5.52
N ILE A 83 -6.58 3.42 -5.34
CA ILE A 83 -6.91 4.59 -4.54
C ILE A 83 -7.13 5.76 -5.47
N LYS A 84 -8.33 6.33 -5.46
CA LYS A 84 -8.65 7.47 -6.32
C LYS A 84 -8.25 8.79 -5.70
N GLU A 85 -8.44 8.91 -4.41
CA GLU A 85 -8.10 10.13 -3.67
C GLU A 85 -7.70 9.75 -2.27
N TYR A 86 -6.84 10.53 -1.68
CA TYR A 86 -6.46 10.32 -0.29
C TYR A 86 -6.01 11.64 0.31
N THR A 87 -5.96 11.67 1.64
CA THR A 87 -5.44 12.79 2.40
C THR A 87 -4.27 12.28 3.21
N ILE A 88 -3.22 13.06 3.32
CA ILE A 88 -2.09 12.67 4.14
C ILE A 88 -2.47 12.90 5.59
N SER A 89 -2.26 11.87 6.42
CA SER A 89 -2.54 11.96 7.83
C SER A 89 -1.50 12.87 8.48
N GLU A 90 -1.96 13.73 9.37
CA GLU A 90 -1.04 14.61 10.06
C GLU A 90 -0.23 13.87 11.13
N ILE A 91 -0.64 12.65 11.44
CA ILE A 91 0.09 11.83 12.40
C ILE A 91 1.17 11.09 11.62
N PRO A 92 2.44 11.42 11.81
CA PRO A 92 3.49 10.76 11.05
C PRO A 92 3.62 9.31 11.47
N TYR A 93 4.08 8.49 10.54
CA TYR A 93 4.38 7.11 10.86
C TYR A 93 5.62 7.09 11.75
N GLU A 94 5.51 6.42 12.86
CA GLU A 94 6.65 6.24 13.72
C GLU A 94 6.37 5.09 14.67
N ASP A 95 7.41 4.59 15.25
CA ASP A 95 7.27 3.59 16.26
C ASP A 95 6.87 4.30 17.55
N THR A 96 5.59 4.24 17.84
CA THR A 96 5.09 5.03 18.94
C THR A 96 5.54 4.54 20.28
N SER A 97 6.23 3.42 20.30
CA SER A 97 6.69 2.95 21.57
C SER A 97 7.60 3.93 22.26
N LEU A 98 8.06 4.92 21.54
CA LEU A 98 8.90 5.85 22.09
C LEU A 98 8.29 6.92 22.70
N ASP A 99 7.33 7.17 22.41
CA ASP A 99 6.96 8.35 22.82
C ASP A 99 6.60 8.54 23.98
N ASP A 100 6.57 8.45 24.07
CA ASP A 100 6.30 8.69 24.82
C ASP A 100 6.46 8.97 25.72
N TYR A 101 6.48 9.02 26.05
CA TYR A 101 6.57 9.14 26.89
C TYR A 101 7.16 9.81 27.53
N GLU A 102 7.39 10.37 27.53
CA GLU A 102 7.88 10.87 28.13
C GLU A 102 7.66 11.26 28.85
#